data_7b1270448daa1b698f0df86a598c23a5
#
_entry.id   7b1270448daa1b698f0df86a598c23a5
#
_cell.length_a   1.000
_cell.length_b   1.000
_cell.length_c   1.000
_cell.angle_alpha   90.00
_cell.angle_beta   90.00
_cell.angle_gamma   90.00
#
_symmetry.space_group_name_H-M   'P 1'
#
loop_
_entity.id
_entity.type
_entity.pdbx_description
1 polymer ?
#
loop_
_entity_poly.entity_id
_entity_poly.type
_entity_poly.pdbx_seq_one_letter_code
_entity_poly.pdbx_strand_id
1 'polypeptide(L)'
;LKLGVASVCVKPYMVARAQSLIGDSPVGVGTVIGFPHGSNATIVKSAEAEQACIDGATELDMVVNVANVLSGNWEYVRADIAAVQLIAQSHSAILKVIFETDYLDNKQIIELCNICTDLQVDFVKTSTGFGYTKRESGDYNYTGATIEHIRLMLENVSGNVQVKASGGIRTYQDALTLAEMGVTRLGTSASQAIADGGSGESY
;
A
#
# COMPACT_ATOMS: atom_id res chain seq x y z
N LEU A 1 -16.01 11.42 -4.73
CA LEU A 1 -16.27 11.74 -6.13
C LEU A 1 -15.91 13.19 -6.49
N LYS A 2 -16.29 14.17 -5.66
CA LYS A 2 -16.05 15.61 -5.97
C LYS A 2 -14.57 15.98 -6.10
N LEU A 3 -13.69 15.28 -5.40
CA LEU A 3 -12.24 15.55 -5.43
C LEU A 3 -11.52 14.94 -6.63
N GLY A 4 -12.15 14.04 -7.39
CA GLY A 4 -11.52 13.36 -8.51
C GLY A 4 -10.30 12.51 -8.10
N VAL A 5 -10.32 11.91 -6.89
CA VAL A 5 -9.24 11.02 -6.43
C VAL A 5 -9.12 9.78 -7.32
N ALA A 6 -7.93 9.20 -7.41
CA ALA A 6 -7.71 8.01 -8.22
C ALA A 6 -8.50 6.80 -7.71
N SER A 7 -8.56 6.61 -6.40
CA SER A 7 -9.35 5.54 -5.78
C SER A 7 -9.72 5.88 -4.34
N VAL A 8 -10.73 5.18 -3.82
CA VAL A 8 -11.05 5.14 -2.39
C VAL A 8 -10.63 3.78 -1.84
N CYS A 9 -9.94 3.77 -0.70
CA CYS A 9 -9.54 2.53 -0.05
C CYS A 9 -10.43 2.29 1.16
N VAL A 10 -11.17 1.18 1.16
CA VAL A 10 -12.14 0.81 2.18
C VAL A 10 -11.76 -0.51 2.86
N LYS A 11 -12.40 -0.82 3.99
CA LYS A 11 -12.27 -2.13 4.63
C LYS A 11 -12.91 -3.21 3.74
N PRO A 12 -12.42 -4.46 3.74
CA PRO A 12 -12.88 -5.52 2.82
C PRO A 12 -14.41 -5.67 2.78
N TYR A 13 -15.08 -5.73 3.92
CA TYR A 13 -16.55 -5.87 3.98
C TYR A 13 -17.35 -4.69 3.39
N MET A 14 -16.68 -3.57 3.08
CA MET A 14 -17.30 -2.37 2.52
C MET A 14 -17.14 -2.26 1.00
N VAL A 15 -16.42 -3.17 0.35
CA VAL A 15 -16.11 -3.08 -1.09
C VAL A 15 -17.38 -3.03 -1.93
N ALA A 16 -18.29 -3.99 -1.78
CA ALA A 16 -19.54 -4.02 -2.53
C ALA A 16 -20.38 -2.75 -2.31
N ARG A 17 -20.38 -2.21 -1.07
CA ARG A 17 -21.07 -0.96 -0.76
C ARG A 17 -20.41 0.24 -1.44
N ALA A 18 -19.06 0.32 -1.41
CA ALA A 18 -18.33 1.38 -2.07
C ALA A 18 -18.58 1.35 -3.59
N GLN A 19 -18.51 0.17 -4.20
CA GLN A 19 -18.78 -0.02 -5.62
C GLN A 19 -20.19 0.47 -5.99
N SER A 20 -21.19 0.12 -5.20
CA SER A 20 -22.58 0.57 -5.44
C SER A 20 -22.75 2.09 -5.36
N LEU A 21 -21.93 2.79 -4.58
CA LEU A 21 -21.96 4.25 -4.41
C LEU A 21 -21.15 5.01 -5.48
N ILE A 22 -20.08 4.38 -5.98
CA ILE A 22 -19.23 4.97 -7.01
C ILE A 22 -19.90 4.87 -8.38
N GLY A 23 -20.62 3.78 -8.65
CA GLY A 23 -21.30 3.55 -9.93
C GLY A 23 -20.34 3.63 -11.09
N ASP A 24 -20.70 4.38 -12.13
CA ASP A 24 -19.91 4.55 -13.36
C ASP A 24 -18.80 5.62 -13.26
N SER A 25 -18.47 6.07 -12.04
CA SER A 25 -17.36 7.02 -11.83
C SER A 25 -16.02 6.37 -12.17
N PRO A 26 -15.04 7.12 -12.70
CA PRO A 26 -13.68 6.61 -12.93
C PRO A 26 -12.87 6.37 -11.65
N VAL A 27 -13.41 6.68 -10.48
CA VAL A 27 -12.73 6.45 -9.19
C VAL A 27 -12.69 4.95 -8.88
N GLY A 28 -11.49 4.40 -8.69
CA GLY A 28 -11.33 2.99 -8.33
C GLY A 28 -11.79 2.67 -6.91
N VAL A 29 -12.22 1.43 -6.67
CA VAL A 29 -12.45 0.88 -5.34
C VAL A 29 -11.25 0.05 -4.94
N GLY A 30 -10.52 0.50 -3.93
CA GLY A 30 -9.42 -0.23 -3.33
C GLY A 30 -9.81 -0.84 -1.99
N THR A 31 -9.16 -1.95 -1.65
CA THR A 31 -9.23 -2.55 -0.32
C THR A 31 -7.89 -3.14 0.10
N VAL A 32 -7.83 -3.64 1.33
CA VAL A 32 -6.60 -4.18 1.93
C VAL A 32 -6.67 -5.69 2.06
N ILE A 33 -5.51 -6.35 1.97
CA ILE A 33 -5.36 -7.81 2.04
C ILE A 33 -4.34 -8.15 3.14
N GLY A 34 -4.71 -9.04 4.06
CA GLY A 34 -3.86 -9.43 5.19
C GLY A 34 -3.56 -8.29 6.17
N PHE A 35 -4.41 -7.32 6.23
CA PHE A 35 -4.18 -6.05 6.92
C PHE A 35 -4.55 -6.09 8.42
N PRO A 36 -3.76 -5.42 9.33
CA PRO A 36 -2.58 -4.61 9.00
C PRO A 36 -1.24 -5.35 9.13
N HIS A 37 -1.20 -6.57 9.64
CA HIS A 37 0.05 -7.22 10.05
C HIS A 37 0.69 -8.13 8.98
N GLY A 38 -0.02 -8.47 7.92
CA GLY A 38 0.45 -9.35 6.87
C GLY A 38 0.69 -10.80 7.31
N SER A 39 0.31 -11.17 8.54
CA SER A 39 0.62 -12.47 9.18
C SER A 39 -0.35 -13.58 8.83
N ASN A 40 -1.36 -13.34 8.03
CA ASN A 40 -2.28 -14.35 7.55
C ASN A 40 -1.55 -15.35 6.65
N ALA A 41 -1.96 -16.63 6.68
CA ALA A 41 -1.47 -17.62 5.74
C ALA A 41 -1.82 -17.21 4.29
N THR A 42 -0.96 -17.56 3.34
CA THR A 42 -1.13 -17.20 1.91
C THR A 42 -2.50 -17.56 1.37
N ILE A 43 -3.02 -18.76 1.72
CA ILE A 43 -4.36 -19.17 1.27
C ILE A 43 -5.48 -18.25 1.76
N VAL A 44 -5.34 -17.65 2.95
CA VAL A 44 -6.30 -16.69 3.51
C VAL A 44 -6.21 -15.36 2.77
N LYS A 45 -4.99 -14.85 2.51
CA LYS A 45 -4.80 -13.64 1.69
C LYS A 45 -5.33 -13.81 0.27
N SER A 46 -5.12 -15.00 -0.33
CA SER A 46 -5.65 -15.33 -1.64
C SER A 46 -7.18 -15.32 -1.65
N ALA A 47 -7.81 -15.94 -0.66
CA ALA A 47 -9.27 -15.95 -0.55
C ALA A 47 -9.84 -14.53 -0.30
N GLU A 48 -9.16 -13.71 0.50
CA GLU A 48 -9.54 -12.32 0.74
C GLU A 48 -9.43 -11.47 -0.55
N ALA A 49 -8.36 -11.66 -1.33
CA ALA A 49 -8.15 -10.98 -2.61
C ALA A 49 -9.22 -11.37 -3.64
N GLU A 50 -9.50 -12.67 -3.78
CA GLU A 50 -10.53 -13.19 -4.69
C GLU A 50 -11.91 -12.62 -4.33
N GLN A 51 -12.30 -12.67 -3.05
CA GLN A 51 -13.57 -12.13 -2.61
C GLN A 51 -13.66 -10.61 -2.83
N ALA A 52 -12.58 -9.88 -2.57
CA ALA A 52 -12.55 -8.44 -2.81
C ALA A 52 -12.78 -8.10 -4.29
N CYS A 53 -12.17 -8.83 -5.20
CA CYS A 53 -12.38 -8.65 -6.64
C CYS A 53 -13.82 -9.00 -7.06
N ILE A 54 -14.38 -10.09 -6.55
CA ILE A 54 -15.78 -10.47 -6.79
C ILE A 54 -16.74 -9.36 -6.31
N ASP A 55 -16.44 -8.73 -5.18
CA ASP A 55 -17.22 -7.62 -4.61
C ASP A 55 -17.04 -6.29 -5.39
N GLY A 56 -16.13 -6.25 -6.36
CA GLY A 56 -15.90 -5.13 -7.26
C GLY A 56 -14.68 -4.26 -6.92
N ALA A 57 -13.72 -4.76 -6.11
CA ALA A 57 -12.45 -4.06 -5.93
C ALA A 57 -11.64 -4.06 -7.23
N THR A 58 -11.12 -2.90 -7.59
CA THR A 58 -10.20 -2.72 -8.73
C THR A 58 -8.75 -2.50 -8.30
N GLU A 59 -8.52 -2.34 -6.99
CA GLU A 59 -7.19 -2.15 -6.41
C GLU A 59 -7.08 -2.94 -5.09
N LEU A 60 -5.99 -3.69 -4.92
CA LEU A 60 -5.69 -4.49 -3.74
C LEU A 60 -4.40 -3.98 -3.09
N ASP A 61 -4.45 -3.60 -1.81
CA ASP A 61 -3.29 -3.16 -1.02
C ASP A 61 -2.90 -4.29 -0.06
N MET A 62 -2.04 -5.22 -0.49
CA MET A 62 -1.59 -6.40 0.27
C MET A 62 -0.47 -6.03 1.23
N VAL A 63 -0.54 -6.47 2.49
CA VAL A 63 0.59 -6.37 3.42
C VAL A 63 1.49 -7.60 3.30
N VAL A 64 2.81 -7.40 3.16
CA VAL A 64 3.80 -8.50 3.19
C VAL A 64 3.73 -9.23 4.54
N ASN A 65 4.19 -10.47 4.58
CA ASN A 65 4.40 -11.13 5.85
C ASN A 65 5.67 -10.58 6.50
N VAL A 66 5.53 -9.54 7.35
CA VAL A 66 6.64 -8.83 7.97
C VAL A 66 7.56 -9.79 8.76
N ALA A 67 7.01 -10.77 9.44
CA ALA A 67 7.81 -11.75 10.21
C ALA A 67 8.74 -12.58 9.30
N ASN A 68 8.25 -13.00 8.11
CA ASN A 68 9.06 -13.71 7.13
C ASN A 68 10.10 -12.79 6.46
N VAL A 69 9.80 -11.51 6.26
CA VAL A 69 10.79 -10.52 5.79
C VAL A 69 11.92 -10.39 6.83
N LEU A 70 11.57 -10.16 8.10
CA LEU A 70 12.54 -10.00 9.19
C LEU A 70 13.42 -11.25 9.42
N SER A 71 12.88 -12.44 9.18
CA SER A 71 13.63 -13.69 9.27
C SER A 71 14.42 -14.05 8.00
N GLY A 72 14.31 -13.27 6.93
CA GLY A 72 14.97 -13.52 5.65
C GLY A 72 14.40 -14.70 4.87
N ASN A 73 13.17 -15.11 5.15
CA ASN A 73 12.49 -16.20 4.44
C ASN A 73 11.91 -15.68 3.10
N TRP A 74 12.79 -15.30 2.19
CA TRP A 74 12.42 -14.66 0.92
C TRP A 74 11.64 -15.56 -0.04
N GLU A 75 11.83 -16.87 0.06
CA GLU A 75 11.06 -17.84 -0.73
C GLU A 75 9.57 -17.75 -0.37
N TYR A 76 9.25 -17.74 0.94
CA TYR A 76 7.88 -17.57 1.40
C TYR A 76 7.32 -16.21 1.00
N VAL A 77 8.07 -15.13 1.18
CA VAL A 77 7.63 -13.76 0.85
C VAL A 77 7.29 -13.66 -0.64
N ARG A 78 8.15 -14.17 -1.51
CA ARG A 78 7.92 -14.20 -2.96
C ARG A 78 6.67 -15.00 -3.32
N ALA A 79 6.50 -16.19 -2.74
CA ALA A 79 5.35 -17.05 -3.01
C ALA A 79 4.03 -16.42 -2.54
N ASP A 80 4.05 -15.76 -1.38
CA ASP A 80 2.90 -15.06 -0.79
C ASP A 80 2.43 -13.90 -1.68
N ILE A 81 3.36 -13.06 -2.16
CA ILE A 81 3.07 -11.95 -3.08
C ILE A 81 2.59 -12.50 -4.44
N ALA A 82 3.28 -13.51 -4.99
CA ALA A 82 2.95 -14.10 -6.29
C ALA A 82 1.53 -14.68 -6.32
N ALA A 83 1.09 -15.32 -5.22
CA ALA A 83 -0.24 -15.89 -5.13
C ALA A 83 -1.34 -14.81 -5.23
N VAL A 84 -1.16 -13.67 -4.57
CA VAL A 84 -2.11 -12.54 -4.64
C VAL A 84 -2.01 -11.81 -5.98
N GLN A 85 -0.80 -11.70 -6.56
CA GLN A 85 -0.60 -11.09 -7.88
C GLN A 85 -1.33 -11.86 -8.99
N LEU A 86 -1.31 -13.20 -8.94
CA LEU A 86 -2.06 -14.02 -9.90
C LEU A 86 -3.56 -13.75 -9.85
N ILE A 87 -4.12 -13.56 -8.66
CA ILE A 87 -5.53 -13.21 -8.49
C ILE A 87 -5.81 -11.80 -9.03
N ALA A 88 -4.98 -10.82 -8.66
CA ALA A 88 -5.13 -9.46 -9.16
C ALA A 88 -5.11 -9.43 -10.71
N GLN A 89 -4.16 -10.12 -11.33
CA GLN A 89 -4.07 -10.23 -12.80
C GLN A 89 -5.31 -10.89 -13.41
N SER A 90 -5.83 -11.97 -12.81
CA SER A 90 -7.00 -12.67 -13.35
C SER A 90 -8.28 -11.82 -13.35
N HIS A 91 -8.35 -10.85 -12.44
CA HIS A 91 -9.45 -9.88 -12.32
C HIS A 91 -9.13 -8.50 -12.93
N SER A 92 -7.97 -8.32 -13.56
CA SER A 92 -7.49 -7.02 -14.05
C SER A 92 -7.46 -5.93 -12.96
N ALA A 93 -7.20 -6.33 -11.72
CA ALA A 93 -7.05 -5.44 -10.58
C ALA A 93 -5.58 -5.04 -10.39
N ILE A 94 -5.36 -3.85 -9.86
CA ILE A 94 -4.05 -3.31 -9.50
C ILE A 94 -3.61 -3.91 -8.16
N LEU A 95 -2.41 -4.51 -8.10
CA LEU A 95 -1.82 -4.94 -6.82
C LEU A 95 -0.81 -3.90 -6.31
N LYS A 96 -0.96 -3.53 -5.04
CA LYS A 96 0.01 -2.73 -4.30
C LYS A 96 0.52 -3.52 -3.10
N VAL A 97 1.82 -3.68 -2.98
CA VAL A 97 2.46 -4.44 -1.89
C VAL A 97 2.96 -3.49 -0.81
N ILE A 98 2.33 -3.55 0.36
CA ILE A 98 2.70 -2.75 1.54
C ILE A 98 3.86 -3.42 2.23
N PHE A 99 5.00 -2.73 2.31
CA PHE A 99 6.22 -3.23 2.93
C PHE A 99 6.19 -3.11 4.46
N GLU A 100 5.48 -2.11 4.98
CA GLU A 100 5.49 -1.70 6.39
C GLU A 100 6.90 -1.30 6.82
N THR A 101 7.43 -0.29 6.15
CA THR A 101 8.84 0.14 6.24
C THR A 101 9.30 0.51 7.64
N ASP A 102 8.38 0.77 8.58
CA ASP A 102 8.70 1.07 9.98
C ASP A 102 9.39 -0.10 10.71
N TYR A 103 9.25 -1.34 10.21
CA TYR A 103 9.87 -2.54 10.80
C TYR A 103 11.16 -2.96 10.08
N LEU A 104 11.48 -2.39 8.91
CA LEU A 104 12.45 -2.94 7.99
C LEU A 104 13.73 -2.10 7.93
N ASP A 105 14.85 -2.77 7.69
CA ASP A 105 16.09 -2.10 7.30
C ASP A 105 16.16 -1.86 5.78
N ASN A 106 17.14 -1.06 5.36
CA ASN A 106 17.32 -0.67 3.96
C ASN A 106 17.56 -1.89 3.03
N LYS A 107 18.22 -2.94 3.50
CA LYS A 107 18.49 -4.15 2.70
C LYS A 107 17.21 -4.94 2.45
N GLN A 108 16.34 -5.01 3.46
CA GLN A 108 15.05 -5.68 3.36
C GLN A 108 14.11 -4.93 2.43
N ILE A 109 14.12 -3.58 2.46
CA ILE A 109 13.34 -2.75 1.53
C ILE A 109 13.82 -2.97 0.08
N ILE A 110 15.14 -2.99 -0.16
CA ILE A 110 15.72 -3.25 -1.49
C ILE A 110 15.31 -4.63 -1.99
N GLU A 111 15.42 -5.66 -1.16
CA GLU A 111 15.05 -7.03 -1.57
C GLU A 111 13.56 -7.14 -1.92
N LEU A 112 12.69 -6.48 -1.15
CA LEU A 112 11.26 -6.41 -1.49
C LEU A 112 11.00 -5.68 -2.81
N CYS A 113 11.74 -4.60 -3.12
CA CYS A 113 11.67 -3.92 -4.41
C CYS A 113 12.05 -4.86 -5.56
N ASN A 114 13.13 -5.65 -5.40
CA ASN A 114 13.57 -6.64 -6.37
C ASN A 114 12.48 -7.72 -6.60
N ILE A 115 11.95 -8.29 -5.52
CA ILE A 115 10.87 -9.30 -5.60
C ILE A 115 9.65 -8.74 -6.32
N CYS A 116 9.21 -7.53 -5.96
CA CYS A 116 8.04 -6.88 -6.57
C CYS A 116 8.28 -6.54 -8.05
N THR A 117 9.50 -6.14 -8.40
CA THR A 117 9.90 -5.88 -9.79
C THR A 117 9.86 -7.15 -10.62
N ASP A 118 10.45 -8.24 -10.12
CA ASP A 118 10.43 -9.56 -10.81
C ASP A 118 9.01 -10.09 -11.01
N LEU A 119 8.13 -9.91 -10.01
CA LEU A 119 6.74 -10.33 -10.07
C LEU A 119 5.86 -9.36 -10.87
N GLN A 120 6.41 -8.23 -11.31
CA GLN A 120 5.68 -7.21 -12.07
C GLN A 120 4.42 -6.73 -11.37
N VAL A 121 4.49 -6.47 -10.05
CA VAL A 121 3.38 -5.84 -9.33
C VAL A 121 3.21 -4.39 -9.81
N ASP A 122 2.02 -3.81 -9.63
CA ASP A 122 1.79 -2.45 -10.11
C ASP A 122 2.43 -1.40 -9.20
N PHE A 123 2.36 -1.61 -7.88
CA PHE A 123 2.91 -0.67 -6.91
C PHE A 123 3.61 -1.37 -5.74
N VAL A 124 4.67 -0.74 -5.27
CA VAL A 124 5.19 -0.91 -3.91
C VAL A 124 4.69 0.24 -3.03
N LYS A 125 4.32 -0.06 -1.78
CA LYS A 125 3.72 0.91 -0.85
C LYS A 125 4.46 0.90 0.48
N THR A 126 4.68 2.07 1.08
CA THR A 126 5.44 2.18 2.32
C THR A 126 4.76 1.52 3.52
N SER A 127 3.55 1.94 3.88
CA SER A 127 3.04 1.71 5.25
C SER A 127 1.54 1.44 5.29
N THR A 128 1.11 0.73 6.34
CA THR A 128 -0.31 0.54 6.69
C THR A 128 -0.89 1.76 7.42
N GLY A 129 -0.06 2.50 8.16
CA GLY A 129 -0.48 3.49 9.15
C GLY A 129 -0.80 2.91 10.52
N PHE A 130 -0.58 1.59 10.72
CA PHE A 130 -0.80 0.85 11.96
C PHE A 130 0.47 0.15 12.47
N GLY A 131 1.64 0.49 11.93
CA GLY A 131 2.92 -0.03 12.38
C GLY A 131 3.28 0.56 13.74
N TYR A 132 3.26 -0.26 14.80
CA TYR A 132 3.64 0.17 16.15
C TYR A 132 5.07 -0.27 16.45
N THR A 133 6.03 0.64 16.21
CA THR A 133 7.43 0.44 16.57
C THR A 133 7.78 1.24 17.82
N LYS A 134 8.69 0.72 18.64
CA LYS A 134 9.19 1.42 19.82
C LYS A 134 10.16 2.52 19.38
N ARG A 135 9.84 3.77 19.72
CA ARG A 135 10.69 4.93 19.45
C ARG A 135 11.75 5.10 20.54
N GLU A 136 12.74 5.93 20.28
CA GLU A 136 13.76 6.30 21.27
C GLU A 136 13.17 6.94 22.53
N SER A 137 12.06 7.65 22.41
CA SER A 137 11.27 8.19 23.53
C SER A 137 10.67 7.11 24.43
N GLY A 138 10.64 5.83 23.99
CA GLY A 138 9.98 4.73 24.68
C GLY A 138 8.53 4.50 24.30
N ASP A 139 7.91 5.45 23.61
CA ASP A 139 6.55 5.34 23.10
C ASP A 139 6.47 4.40 21.90
N TYR A 140 5.29 3.82 21.66
CA TYR A 140 5.00 3.03 20.47
C TYR A 140 4.19 3.86 19.48
N ASN A 141 4.72 4.04 18.26
CA ASN A 141 4.02 4.76 17.21
C ASN A 141 4.57 4.36 15.83
N TYR A 142 3.85 4.69 14.75
CA TYR A 142 4.35 4.55 13.39
C TYR A 142 5.05 5.84 12.93
N THR A 143 6.00 5.72 12.02
CA THR A 143 6.65 6.84 11.31
C THR A 143 5.98 7.07 9.97
N GLY A 144 5.68 5.98 9.26
CA GLY A 144 5.03 6.01 7.96
C GLY A 144 6.01 6.32 6.82
N ALA A 145 5.54 7.07 5.81
CA ALA A 145 6.33 7.41 4.65
C ALA A 145 7.43 8.42 5.02
N THR A 146 8.69 8.01 4.91
CA THR A 146 9.86 8.89 5.06
C THR A 146 10.47 9.20 3.69
N ILE A 147 11.08 10.37 3.55
CA ILE A 147 11.79 10.76 2.33
C ILE A 147 12.90 9.76 1.99
N GLU A 148 13.59 9.25 3.01
CA GLU A 148 14.66 8.26 2.84
C GLU A 148 14.14 6.96 2.24
N HIS A 149 13.10 6.36 2.84
CA HIS A 149 12.52 5.11 2.34
C HIS A 149 11.89 5.27 0.95
N ILE A 150 11.22 6.41 0.69
CA ILE A 150 10.67 6.71 -0.64
C ILE A 150 11.77 6.77 -1.69
N ARG A 151 12.88 7.48 -1.43
CA ARG A 151 14.02 7.54 -2.34
C ARG A 151 14.59 6.14 -2.60
N LEU A 152 14.80 5.37 -1.53
CA LEU A 152 15.30 4.00 -1.62
C LEU A 152 14.40 3.11 -2.49
N MET A 153 13.08 3.20 -2.32
CA MET A 153 12.12 2.44 -3.14
C MET A 153 12.16 2.89 -4.61
N LEU A 154 12.14 4.20 -4.87
CA LEU A 154 12.21 4.75 -6.24
C LEU A 154 13.49 4.35 -6.98
N GLU A 155 14.62 4.27 -6.28
CA GLU A 155 15.92 3.88 -6.86
C GLU A 155 16.03 2.37 -7.12
N ASN A 156 15.20 1.53 -6.47
CA ASN A 156 15.32 0.07 -6.53
C ASN A 156 14.14 -0.65 -7.19
N VAL A 157 13.06 0.05 -7.55
CA VAL A 157 12.05 -0.52 -8.44
C VAL A 157 12.40 -0.26 -9.89
N SER A 158 11.94 -1.12 -10.80
CA SER A 158 12.16 -0.95 -12.23
C SER A 158 10.96 -1.43 -13.06
N GLY A 159 11.06 -1.26 -14.37
CA GLY A 159 9.95 -1.61 -15.27
C GLY A 159 8.76 -0.68 -15.07
N ASN A 160 7.58 -1.28 -14.89
CA ASN A 160 6.32 -0.53 -14.71
C ASN A 160 5.92 -0.40 -13.21
N VAL A 161 6.76 -0.86 -12.29
CA VAL A 161 6.46 -0.81 -10.85
C VAL A 161 6.56 0.62 -10.35
N GLN A 162 5.50 1.09 -9.73
CA GLN A 162 5.36 2.45 -9.21
C GLN A 162 5.46 2.48 -7.69
N VAL A 163 5.68 3.67 -7.13
CA VAL A 163 5.75 3.86 -5.68
C VAL A 163 4.50 4.59 -5.17
N LYS A 164 3.87 4.01 -4.14
CA LYS A 164 2.80 4.65 -3.35
C LYS A 164 3.34 5.02 -1.98
N ALA A 165 3.29 6.29 -1.62
CA ALA A 165 3.57 6.78 -0.28
C ALA A 165 2.30 6.77 0.57
N SER A 166 2.37 6.25 1.80
CA SER A 166 1.27 6.28 2.76
C SER A 166 1.75 6.27 4.21
N GLY A 167 0.92 6.81 5.09
CA GLY A 167 1.25 7.00 6.51
C GLY A 167 1.90 8.37 6.76
N GLY A 168 1.25 9.21 7.56
CA GLY A 168 1.78 10.49 7.99
C GLY A 168 1.67 11.66 7.01
N ILE A 169 1.11 11.47 5.80
CA ILE A 169 0.97 12.54 4.79
C ILE A 169 -0.26 13.39 5.13
N ARG A 170 -0.05 14.65 5.51
CA ARG A 170 -1.12 15.51 6.05
C ARG A 170 -1.22 16.87 5.39
N THR A 171 -0.15 17.36 4.77
CA THR A 171 -0.11 18.69 4.20
C THR A 171 0.03 18.66 2.68
N TYR A 172 -0.41 19.73 2.03
CA TYR A 172 -0.17 19.94 0.60
C TYR A 172 1.33 19.92 0.28
N GLN A 173 2.16 20.50 1.15
CA GLN A 173 3.61 20.54 0.94
C GLN A 173 4.24 19.15 0.99
N ASP A 174 3.82 18.28 1.92
CA ASP A 174 4.29 16.88 1.96
C ASP A 174 3.91 16.16 0.67
N ALA A 175 2.65 16.32 0.24
CA ALA A 175 2.13 15.70 -0.97
C ALA A 175 2.91 16.16 -2.22
N LEU A 176 3.19 17.46 -2.33
CA LEU A 176 3.95 18.06 -3.43
C LEU A 176 5.40 17.52 -3.45
N THR A 177 6.07 17.54 -2.30
CA THR A 177 7.44 17.02 -2.17
C THR A 177 7.54 15.56 -2.64
N LEU A 178 6.61 14.71 -2.22
CA LEU A 178 6.58 13.30 -2.63
C LEU A 178 6.31 13.13 -4.14
N ALA A 179 5.41 13.94 -4.69
CA ALA A 179 5.13 13.93 -6.14
C ALA A 179 6.35 14.39 -6.96
N GLU A 180 7.05 15.43 -6.53
CA GLU A 180 8.29 15.93 -7.17
C GLU A 180 9.42 14.90 -7.12
N MET A 181 9.44 14.02 -6.11
CA MET A 181 10.38 12.90 -6.04
C MET A 181 10.09 11.78 -7.04
N GLY A 182 8.87 11.72 -7.62
CA GLY A 182 8.46 10.68 -8.55
C GLY A 182 7.43 9.68 -7.98
N VAL A 183 6.89 9.94 -6.78
CA VAL A 183 5.78 9.15 -6.25
C VAL A 183 4.53 9.39 -7.09
N THR A 184 3.91 8.33 -7.58
CA THR A 184 2.77 8.41 -8.50
C THR A 184 1.42 8.17 -7.80
N ARG A 185 1.42 7.75 -6.54
CA ARG A 185 0.21 7.55 -5.73
C ARG A 185 0.44 7.95 -4.28
N LEU A 186 -0.50 8.70 -3.72
CA LEU A 186 -0.50 9.05 -2.30
C LEU A 186 -1.67 8.36 -1.59
N GLY A 187 -1.41 7.86 -0.40
CA GLY A 187 -2.44 7.33 0.52
C GLY A 187 -2.55 8.24 1.75
N THR A 188 -3.66 8.93 1.88
CA THR A 188 -3.89 9.89 2.98
C THR A 188 -5.36 9.91 3.37
N SER A 189 -5.64 10.19 4.65
CA SER A 189 -6.97 10.53 5.16
C SER A 189 -7.28 12.04 5.03
N ALA A 190 -6.25 12.87 4.75
CA ALA A 190 -6.37 14.32 4.64
C ALA A 190 -6.61 14.82 3.20
N SER A 191 -7.22 13.99 2.33
CA SER A 191 -7.35 14.27 0.89
C SER A 191 -8.02 15.61 0.59
N GLN A 192 -9.07 15.99 1.33
CA GLN A 192 -9.75 17.28 1.15
C GLN A 192 -8.83 18.44 1.49
N ALA A 193 -8.18 18.41 2.65
CA ALA A 193 -7.30 19.48 3.11
C ALA A 193 -6.10 19.67 2.16
N ILE A 194 -5.52 18.56 1.68
CA ILE A 194 -4.42 18.59 0.70
C ILE A 194 -4.90 19.20 -0.63
N ALA A 195 -6.08 18.80 -1.13
CA ALA A 195 -6.64 19.33 -2.35
C ALA A 195 -6.94 20.86 -2.27
N ASP A 196 -7.32 21.33 -1.08
CA ASP A 196 -7.57 22.74 -0.80
C ASP A 196 -6.27 23.55 -0.52
N GLY A 197 -5.10 22.93 -0.63
CA GLY A 197 -3.80 23.56 -0.41
C GLY A 197 -3.43 23.75 1.06
N GLY A 198 -4.11 23.04 1.98
CA GLY A 198 -3.99 23.18 3.42
C GLY A 198 -3.31 22.00 4.12
N SER A 199 -3.59 21.87 5.41
CA SER A 199 -3.18 20.75 6.26
C SER A 199 -4.39 20.10 6.91
N GLY A 200 -4.40 18.76 6.98
CA GLY A 200 -5.43 17.98 7.64
C GLY A 200 -4.99 17.45 9.01
N GLU A 201 -5.95 17.22 9.88
CA GLU A 201 -5.73 16.52 11.15
C GLU A 201 -5.66 14.99 10.91
N SER A 202 -4.93 14.26 11.77
CA SER A 202 -4.96 12.81 11.78
C SER A 202 -6.09 12.32 12.68
N TYR A 203 -6.66 11.17 12.34
CA TYR A 203 -7.51 10.43 13.27
C TYR A 203 -6.70 9.96 14.48
#